data_f33daccf9b88d97beecad070b505a4a1
#
_entry.id   f33daccf9b88d97beecad070b505a4a1
#
_cell.length_a   1.000
_cell.length_b   1.000
_cell.length_c   1.000
_cell.angle_alpha   90.00
_cell.angle_beta   90.00
_cell.angle_gamma   90.00
#
_symmetry.space_group_name_H-M   'P 1'
#
loop_
_entity.id
_entity.type
_entity.pdbx_description
1 polymer ?
#
loop_
_entity_poly.entity_id
_entity_poly.type
_entity_poly.pdbx_seq_one_letter_code
_entity_poly.pdbx_strand_id
1 'polypeptide(L)'
;KADVVFAMFGYNESFDGPQNADNHKNLLIDFVGKIRSYKPNGKSFPRIVLFSPIAFQNLKDRNLPNGRAHNRNLAAYTKATENAAKEAGVQFIDLFNPTLKLFEQNKTPLTINGAHLNEEGNRLLAEIIAEALLGKDIPASPTLHNIKEAIHQKNWTWHNRYRATDGNDIWGGRSKLRFVDDQSNAEVLQHELAMLDVMTANRDKLIWAVAQGKKYKINDSNVPKPISVISNIGGKSRSSNAGKEGNPNAS
;
A
#
# COMPACT_ATOMS: atom_id res chain seq x y z
N LYS A 1 -1.59 14.74 0.14
CA LYS A 1 -1.02 15.77 -0.77
C LYS A 1 -0.11 15.05 -1.74
N ALA A 2 -0.64 14.63 -2.90
CA ALA A 2 0.10 13.84 -3.87
C ALA A 2 0.66 14.74 -4.98
N ASP A 3 1.93 14.56 -5.29
CA ASP A 3 2.62 15.19 -6.43
C ASP A 3 2.72 14.24 -7.62
N VAL A 4 2.61 12.92 -7.36
CA VAL A 4 2.60 11.86 -8.36
C VAL A 4 1.49 10.87 -8.02
N VAL A 5 0.75 10.41 -9.03
CA VAL A 5 -0.27 9.36 -8.91
C VAL A 5 0.12 8.18 -9.79
N PHE A 6 0.34 7.03 -9.18
CA PHE A 6 0.50 5.74 -9.86
C PHE A 6 -0.86 5.05 -9.93
N ALA A 7 -1.36 4.83 -11.14
CA ALA A 7 -2.64 4.18 -11.37
C ALA A 7 -2.42 2.78 -11.96
N MET A 8 -2.80 1.76 -11.20
CA MET A 8 -2.61 0.35 -11.51
C MET A 8 -3.99 -0.32 -11.58
N PHE A 9 -4.64 -0.24 -12.75
CA PHE A 9 -5.95 -0.81 -13.03
C PHE A 9 -5.88 -1.82 -14.17
N GLY A 10 -6.98 -2.51 -14.44
CA GLY A 10 -7.14 -3.37 -15.61
C GLY A 10 -7.09 -4.86 -15.30
N TYR A 11 -6.66 -5.29 -14.10
CA TYR A 11 -6.65 -6.71 -13.76
C TYR A 11 -8.07 -7.23 -13.54
N ASN A 12 -8.81 -6.63 -12.61
CA ASN A 12 -10.18 -7.03 -12.30
C ASN A 12 -11.12 -6.77 -13.48
N GLU A 13 -10.95 -5.64 -14.14
CA GLU A 13 -11.73 -5.26 -15.30
C GLU A 13 -11.52 -6.23 -16.46
N SER A 14 -10.38 -6.91 -16.55
CA SER A 14 -10.08 -7.90 -17.59
C SER A 14 -10.99 -9.13 -17.55
N PHE A 15 -11.66 -9.41 -16.41
CA PHE A 15 -12.64 -10.49 -16.32
C PHE A 15 -13.88 -10.25 -17.18
N ASP A 16 -14.18 -9.00 -17.53
CA ASP A 16 -15.27 -8.66 -18.46
C ASP A 16 -14.93 -9.04 -19.91
N GLY A 17 -13.73 -9.56 -20.16
CA GLY A 17 -13.29 -10.01 -21.46
C GLY A 17 -12.73 -8.89 -22.35
N PRO A 18 -12.05 -9.28 -23.46
CA PRO A 18 -11.33 -8.33 -24.31
C PRO A 18 -12.24 -7.35 -25.04
N GLN A 19 -13.53 -7.68 -25.21
CA GLN A 19 -14.55 -6.80 -25.83
C GLN A 19 -14.81 -5.52 -25.02
N ASN A 20 -14.53 -5.52 -23.72
CA ASN A 20 -14.68 -4.35 -22.85
C ASN A 20 -13.41 -3.51 -22.71
N ALA A 21 -12.33 -3.85 -23.41
CA ALA A 21 -11.07 -3.11 -23.32
C ALA A 21 -11.18 -1.65 -23.75
N ASP A 22 -12.02 -1.33 -24.73
CA ASP A 22 -12.28 0.06 -25.17
C ASP A 22 -13.01 0.86 -24.11
N ASN A 23 -13.96 0.23 -23.39
CA ASN A 23 -14.62 0.89 -22.26
C ASN A 23 -13.61 1.18 -21.15
N HIS A 24 -12.73 0.24 -20.83
CA HIS A 24 -11.65 0.45 -19.87
C HIS A 24 -10.73 1.63 -20.27
N LYS A 25 -10.36 1.73 -21.57
CA LYS A 25 -9.60 2.88 -22.09
C LYS A 25 -10.30 4.18 -21.79
N ASN A 26 -11.59 4.29 -22.09
CA ASN A 26 -12.36 5.51 -21.87
C ASN A 26 -12.47 5.88 -20.40
N LEU A 27 -12.69 4.89 -19.52
CA LEU A 27 -12.71 5.11 -18.06
C LEU A 27 -11.37 5.61 -17.53
N LEU A 28 -10.24 5.15 -18.07
CA LEU A 28 -8.92 5.65 -17.70
C LEU A 28 -8.70 7.10 -18.16
N ILE A 29 -9.16 7.47 -19.34
CA ILE A 29 -9.10 8.85 -19.84
C ILE A 29 -9.90 9.77 -18.91
N ASP A 30 -11.13 9.37 -18.56
CA ASP A 30 -11.99 10.09 -17.63
C ASP A 30 -11.33 10.22 -16.23
N PHE A 31 -10.71 9.13 -15.75
CA PHE A 31 -9.96 9.14 -14.49
C PHE A 31 -8.83 10.16 -14.52
N VAL A 32 -8.02 10.18 -15.58
CA VAL A 32 -6.93 11.16 -15.75
C VAL A 32 -7.49 12.58 -15.75
N GLY A 33 -8.60 12.82 -16.48
CA GLY A 33 -9.27 14.11 -16.50
C GLY A 33 -9.73 14.56 -15.12
N LYS A 34 -10.36 13.67 -14.36
CA LYS A 34 -10.79 13.94 -12.97
C LYS A 34 -9.61 14.24 -12.05
N ILE A 35 -8.55 13.44 -12.08
CA ILE A 35 -7.36 13.69 -11.24
C ILE A 35 -6.71 15.03 -11.59
N ARG A 36 -6.67 15.40 -12.86
CA ARG A 36 -6.15 16.71 -13.30
C ARG A 36 -7.01 17.89 -12.84
N SER A 37 -8.29 17.69 -12.56
CA SER A 37 -9.14 18.74 -11.99
C SER A 37 -8.85 19.02 -10.52
N TYR A 38 -8.21 18.08 -9.81
CA TYR A 38 -7.81 18.21 -8.42
C TYR A 38 -6.35 18.65 -8.30
N LYS A 39 -6.06 19.46 -7.30
CA LYS A 39 -4.70 19.80 -6.88
C LYS A 39 -4.44 19.19 -5.51
N PRO A 40 -4.10 17.90 -5.41
CA PRO A 40 -4.02 17.21 -4.11
C PRO A 40 -2.98 17.82 -3.16
N ASN A 41 -1.96 18.47 -3.70
CA ASN A 41 -0.94 19.21 -2.93
C ASN A 41 -1.33 20.69 -2.69
N GLY A 42 -2.48 21.15 -3.20
CA GLY A 42 -2.95 22.53 -3.11
C GLY A 42 -2.24 23.53 -4.04
N LYS A 43 -1.32 23.08 -4.90
CA LYS A 43 -0.47 23.97 -5.74
C LYS A 43 -0.54 23.62 -7.22
N SER A 44 -0.33 22.36 -7.57
CA SER A 44 -0.18 21.89 -8.94
C SER A 44 -0.98 20.63 -9.21
N PHE A 45 -1.18 20.33 -10.49
CA PHE A 45 -1.70 19.01 -10.89
C PHE A 45 -0.64 17.94 -10.66
N PRO A 46 -1.03 16.73 -10.20
CA PRO A 46 -0.10 15.65 -10.02
C PRO A 46 0.39 15.11 -11.36
N ARG A 47 1.60 14.61 -11.40
CA ARG A 47 2.07 13.72 -12.45
C ARG A 47 1.31 12.40 -12.37
N ILE A 48 0.80 11.90 -13.49
CA ILE A 48 0.05 10.64 -13.54
C ILE A 48 0.84 9.65 -14.37
N VAL A 49 1.00 8.44 -13.84
CA VAL A 49 1.60 7.30 -14.54
C VAL A 49 0.58 6.18 -14.55
N LEU A 50 0.20 5.72 -15.73
CA LEU A 50 -0.66 4.55 -15.91
C LEU A 50 0.21 3.31 -16.07
N PHE A 51 -0.08 2.29 -15.30
CA PHE A 51 0.57 0.99 -15.38
C PHE A 51 -0.39 -0.03 -15.97
N SER A 52 0.12 -0.92 -16.83
CA SER A 52 -0.66 -2.10 -17.19
C SER A 52 -0.81 -3.04 -16.00
N PRO A 53 -1.79 -3.96 -16.01
CA PRO A 53 -1.78 -5.10 -15.10
C PRO A 53 -0.53 -5.96 -15.31
N ILE A 54 -0.16 -6.77 -14.31
CA ILE A 54 0.83 -7.83 -14.45
C ILE A 54 0.22 -9.05 -15.17
N ALA A 55 1.06 -9.93 -15.70
CA ALA A 55 0.60 -11.20 -16.26
C ALA A 55 0.10 -12.16 -15.17
N PHE A 56 -0.67 -13.16 -15.57
CA PHE A 56 -1.05 -14.29 -14.73
C PHE A 56 -0.01 -15.41 -14.86
N GLN A 57 0.53 -15.88 -13.73
CA GLN A 57 1.50 -16.98 -13.69
C GLN A 57 0.81 -18.33 -13.70
N ASN A 58 1.20 -19.22 -14.62
CA ASN A 58 0.79 -20.60 -14.58
C ASN A 58 1.62 -21.37 -13.52
N LEU A 59 1.00 -21.68 -12.41
CA LEU A 59 1.63 -22.44 -11.32
C LEU A 59 1.63 -23.95 -11.56
N LYS A 60 1.03 -24.43 -12.66
CA LYS A 60 0.86 -25.86 -13.00
C LYS A 60 0.14 -26.65 -11.89
N ASP A 61 -0.63 -25.98 -11.06
CA ASP A 61 -1.47 -26.57 -10.03
C ASP A 61 -2.83 -26.99 -10.63
N ARG A 62 -3.30 -28.17 -10.28
CA ARG A 62 -4.58 -28.71 -10.77
C ARG A 62 -5.81 -27.91 -10.34
N ASN A 63 -5.71 -27.19 -9.23
CA ASN A 63 -6.80 -26.41 -8.66
C ASN A 63 -6.78 -24.93 -9.11
N LEU A 64 -5.77 -24.54 -9.90
CA LEU A 64 -5.61 -23.16 -10.37
C LEU A 64 -5.68 -23.10 -11.91
N PRO A 65 -6.17 -21.99 -12.46
CA PRO A 65 -6.19 -21.80 -13.92
C PRO A 65 -4.78 -21.82 -14.50
N ASN A 66 -4.65 -22.25 -15.75
CA ASN A 66 -3.37 -22.20 -16.46
C ASN A 66 -2.99 -20.81 -16.99
N GLY A 67 -3.84 -19.81 -16.78
CA GLY A 67 -3.60 -18.42 -17.12
C GLY A 67 -3.74 -18.03 -18.59
N ARG A 68 -3.92 -18.98 -19.53
CA ARG A 68 -3.98 -18.64 -20.98
C ARG A 68 -5.12 -17.68 -21.31
N ALA A 69 -6.32 -17.93 -20.78
CA ALA A 69 -7.46 -17.04 -20.99
C ALA A 69 -7.27 -15.69 -20.33
N HIS A 70 -6.78 -15.69 -19.07
CA HIS A 70 -6.47 -14.46 -18.34
C HIS A 70 -5.46 -13.61 -19.10
N ASN A 71 -4.34 -14.18 -19.56
CA ASN A 71 -3.29 -13.44 -20.26
C ASN A 71 -3.75 -12.89 -21.61
N ARG A 72 -4.69 -13.56 -22.32
CA ARG A 72 -5.30 -12.94 -23.52
C ARG A 72 -6.07 -11.66 -23.17
N ASN A 73 -6.86 -11.71 -22.11
CA ASN A 73 -7.62 -10.55 -21.66
C ASN A 73 -6.67 -9.46 -21.16
N LEU A 74 -5.72 -9.80 -20.30
CA LEU A 74 -4.74 -8.86 -19.73
C LEU A 74 -3.91 -8.16 -20.83
N ALA A 75 -3.55 -8.86 -21.90
CA ALA A 75 -2.89 -8.25 -23.06
C ALA A 75 -3.77 -7.19 -23.74
N ALA A 76 -5.08 -7.44 -23.89
CA ALA A 76 -6.02 -6.47 -24.46
C ALA A 76 -6.14 -5.23 -23.56
N TYR A 77 -6.23 -5.42 -22.25
CA TYR A 77 -6.31 -4.32 -21.27
C TYR A 77 -4.98 -3.57 -21.13
N THR A 78 -3.84 -4.25 -21.28
CA THR A 78 -2.53 -3.59 -21.40
C THR A 78 -2.52 -2.63 -22.58
N LYS A 79 -2.99 -3.08 -23.76
CA LYS A 79 -3.04 -2.22 -24.95
C LYS A 79 -4.04 -1.07 -24.80
N ALA A 80 -5.17 -1.31 -24.15
CA ALA A 80 -6.16 -0.28 -23.84
C ALA A 80 -5.57 0.79 -22.90
N THR A 81 -4.83 0.38 -21.88
CA THR A 81 -4.13 1.30 -20.95
C THR A 81 -3.05 2.12 -21.64
N GLU A 82 -2.26 1.50 -22.52
CA GLU A 82 -1.28 2.20 -23.35
C GLU A 82 -1.94 3.27 -24.23
N ASN A 83 -3.04 2.90 -24.90
CA ASN A 83 -3.80 3.83 -25.75
C ASN A 83 -4.40 4.97 -24.93
N ALA A 84 -4.96 4.68 -23.74
CA ALA A 84 -5.47 5.68 -22.82
C ALA A 84 -4.39 6.68 -22.38
N ALA A 85 -3.20 6.17 -22.03
CA ALA A 85 -2.08 7.01 -21.63
C ALA A 85 -1.62 7.93 -22.76
N LYS A 86 -1.54 7.40 -23.98
CA LYS A 86 -1.17 8.17 -25.18
C LYS A 86 -2.21 9.28 -25.46
N GLU A 87 -3.50 8.96 -25.42
CA GLU A 87 -4.59 9.89 -25.70
C GLU A 87 -4.68 10.97 -24.60
N ALA A 88 -4.53 10.57 -23.34
CA ALA A 88 -4.56 11.49 -22.21
C ALA A 88 -3.23 12.26 -22.02
N GLY A 89 -2.18 11.95 -22.76
CA GLY A 89 -0.86 12.61 -22.63
C GLY A 89 -0.22 12.38 -21.26
N VAL A 90 -0.24 11.14 -20.76
CA VAL A 90 0.42 10.72 -19.51
C VAL A 90 1.42 9.58 -19.77
N GLN A 91 2.31 9.34 -18.81
CA GLN A 91 3.27 8.25 -18.91
C GLN A 91 2.57 6.90 -18.81
N PHE A 92 2.99 5.94 -19.62
CA PHE A 92 2.60 4.54 -19.54
C PHE A 92 3.81 3.68 -19.17
N ILE A 93 3.57 2.67 -18.31
CA ILE A 93 4.53 1.64 -17.97
C ILE A 93 3.90 0.27 -18.18
N ASP A 94 4.50 -0.50 -19.05
CA ASP A 94 4.12 -1.90 -19.30
C ASP A 94 4.68 -2.80 -18.19
N LEU A 95 3.80 -3.42 -17.42
CA LEU A 95 4.17 -4.47 -16.46
C LEU A 95 3.79 -5.85 -16.98
N PHE A 96 2.87 -5.95 -17.96
CA PHE A 96 2.37 -7.23 -18.46
C PHE A 96 3.48 -8.03 -19.16
N ASN A 97 4.12 -7.45 -20.18
CA ASN A 97 5.10 -8.18 -20.95
C ASN A 97 6.36 -8.55 -20.14
N PRO A 98 6.94 -7.65 -19.31
CA PRO A 98 8.06 -8.01 -18.45
C PRO A 98 7.72 -9.11 -17.45
N THR A 99 6.54 -9.06 -16.82
CA THR A 99 6.14 -10.09 -15.85
C THR A 99 5.80 -11.42 -16.52
N LEU A 100 5.20 -11.41 -17.70
CA LEU A 100 4.97 -12.63 -18.48
C LEU A 100 6.28 -13.36 -18.74
N LYS A 101 7.28 -12.64 -19.26
CA LYS A 101 8.63 -13.17 -19.49
C LYS A 101 9.30 -13.65 -18.21
N LEU A 102 9.17 -12.86 -17.12
CA LEU A 102 9.73 -13.21 -15.82
C LEU A 102 9.13 -14.52 -15.30
N PHE A 103 7.81 -14.71 -15.40
CA PHE A 103 7.11 -15.92 -14.95
C PHE A 103 7.45 -17.16 -15.78
N GLU A 104 7.72 -16.99 -17.08
CA GLU A 104 8.15 -18.08 -17.95
C GLU A 104 9.59 -18.53 -17.67
N GLN A 105 10.46 -17.61 -17.33
CA GLN A 105 11.90 -17.86 -17.11
C GLN A 105 12.22 -18.35 -15.70
N ASN A 106 11.37 -18.04 -14.70
CA ASN A 106 11.62 -18.40 -13.32
C ASN A 106 11.21 -19.84 -13.02
N LYS A 107 12.12 -20.60 -12.38
CA LYS A 107 11.88 -21.97 -11.98
C LYS A 107 10.98 -22.07 -10.73
N THR A 108 11.03 -21.05 -9.87
CA THR A 108 10.23 -20.99 -8.65
C THR A 108 9.02 -20.09 -8.85
N PRO A 109 7.87 -20.39 -8.23
CA PRO A 109 6.71 -19.52 -8.27
C PRO A 109 7.03 -18.14 -7.70
N LEU A 110 6.57 -17.10 -8.41
CA LEU A 110 6.66 -15.69 -7.99
C LEU A 110 5.30 -15.14 -7.54
N THR A 111 4.28 -15.98 -7.60
CA THR A 111 2.93 -15.67 -7.12
C THR A 111 2.44 -16.77 -6.19
N ILE A 112 1.47 -16.43 -5.33
CA ILE A 112 0.83 -17.39 -4.42
C ILE A 112 -0.35 -18.14 -5.07
N ASN A 113 -0.96 -17.56 -6.12
CA ASN A 113 -2.16 -18.12 -6.78
C ASN A 113 -2.26 -17.76 -8.27
N GLY A 114 -1.15 -17.37 -8.89
CA GLY A 114 -1.09 -16.93 -10.29
C GLY A 114 -1.32 -15.43 -10.49
N ALA A 115 -2.02 -14.75 -9.56
CA ALA A 115 -2.38 -13.34 -9.66
C ALA A 115 -1.64 -12.45 -8.63
N HIS A 116 -1.47 -12.93 -7.40
CA HIS A 116 -0.88 -12.15 -6.31
C HIS A 116 0.57 -12.54 -6.10
N LEU A 117 1.46 -11.57 -6.19
CA LEU A 117 2.89 -11.79 -6.02
C LEU A 117 3.22 -12.24 -4.59
N ASN A 118 4.19 -13.15 -4.47
CA ASN A 118 4.85 -13.43 -3.21
C ASN A 118 5.97 -12.39 -2.96
N GLU A 119 6.74 -12.56 -1.89
CA GLU A 119 7.80 -11.62 -1.51
C GLU A 119 8.84 -11.43 -2.63
N GLU A 120 9.33 -12.52 -3.22
CA GLU A 120 10.31 -12.45 -4.30
C GLU A 120 9.71 -11.86 -5.58
N GLY A 121 8.46 -12.19 -5.91
CA GLY A 121 7.73 -11.58 -7.02
C GLY A 121 7.59 -10.06 -6.85
N ASN A 122 7.28 -9.60 -5.65
CA ASN A 122 7.20 -8.17 -5.34
C ASN A 122 8.56 -7.49 -5.48
N ARG A 123 9.66 -8.14 -5.03
CA ARG A 123 11.02 -7.61 -5.15
C ARG A 123 11.40 -7.42 -6.62
N LEU A 124 11.18 -8.44 -7.45
CA LEU A 124 11.50 -8.38 -8.88
C LEU A 124 10.61 -7.39 -9.65
N LEU A 125 9.31 -7.30 -9.30
CA LEU A 125 8.43 -6.28 -9.89
C LEU A 125 8.88 -4.86 -9.52
N ALA A 126 9.35 -4.64 -8.30
CA ALA A 126 9.85 -3.33 -7.88
C ALA A 126 11.08 -2.91 -8.70
N GLU A 127 11.96 -3.85 -9.06
CA GLU A 127 13.10 -3.59 -9.95
C GLU A 127 12.63 -3.18 -11.36
N ILE A 128 11.65 -3.89 -11.92
CA ILE A 128 11.05 -3.57 -13.23
C ILE A 128 10.46 -2.14 -13.20
N ILE A 129 9.70 -1.81 -12.16
CA ILE A 129 9.08 -0.48 -12.00
C ILE A 129 10.16 0.59 -11.85
N ALA A 130 11.17 0.34 -11.02
CA ALA A 130 12.24 1.28 -10.78
C ALA A 130 13.03 1.56 -12.06
N GLU A 131 13.41 0.52 -12.82
CA GLU A 131 14.08 0.66 -14.11
C GLU A 131 13.24 1.46 -15.13
N ALA A 132 11.92 1.18 -15.18
CA ALA A 132 11.04 1.88 -16.11
C ALA A 132 10.84 3.37 -15.76
N LEU A 133 10.91 3.73 -14.47
CA LEU A 133 10.72 5.11 -14.01
C LEU A 133 12.01 5.91 -13.98
N LEU A 134 13.13 5.29 -13.61
CA LEU A 134 14.40 5.97 -13.28
C LEU A 134 15.56 5.62 -14.22
N GLY A 135 15.35 4.64 -15.12
CA GLY A 135 16.42 4.12 -16.00
C GLY A 135 17.19 2.97 -15.36
N LYS A 136 18.12 2.41 -16.12
CA LYS A 136 18.88 1.21 -15.70
C LYS A 136 19.98 1.47 -14.68
N ASP A 137 20.50 2.67 -14.65
CA ASP A 137 21.64 3.05 -13.81
C ASP A 137 21.18 3.60 -12.45
N ILE A 138 20.39 2.80 -11.73
CA ILE A 138 20.01 3.17 -10.36
C ILE A 138 21.18 2.80 -9.45
N PRO A 139 21.91 3.78 -8.87
CA PRO A 139 23.04 3.47 -8.03
C PRO A 139 22.59 2.73 -6.77
N ALA A 140 23.23 1.60 -6.47
CA ALA A 140 23.10 0.97 -5.17
C ALA A 140 23.58 1.96 -4.10
N SER A 141 22.72 2.30 -3.14
CA SER A 141 23.07 3.21 -2.06
C SER A 141 22.91 2.51 -0.70
N PRO A 142 23.92 2.53 0.17
CA PRO A 142 23.78 2.08 1.55
C PRO A 142 22.62 2.77 2.29
N THR A 143 22.27 3.98 1.88
CA THR A 143 21.14 4.73 2.42
C THR A 143 19.79 4.04 2.16
N LEU A 144 19.66 3.23 1.08
CA LEU A 144 18.42 2.52 0.76
C LEU A 144 18.03 1.52 1.86
N HIS A 145 18.99 0.82 2.46
CA HIS A 145 18.69 -0.09 3.57
C HIS A 145 18.13 0.69 4.77
N ASN A 146 18.75 1.79 5.14
CA ASN A 146 18.30 2.62 6.27
C ASN A 146 16.92 3.26 6.00
N ILE A 147 16.65 3.64 4.74
CA ILE A 147 15.33 4.14 4.34
C ILE A 147 14.29 3.03 4.46
N LYS A 148 14.60 1.80 4.03
CA LYS A 148 13.70 0.64 4.15
C LYS A 148 13.34 0.40 5.62
N GLU A 149 14.31 0.39 6.52
CA GLU A 149 14.07 0.22 7.96
C GLU A 149 13.19 1.34 8.55
N ALA A 150 13.44 2.59 8.17
CA ALA A 150 12.62 3.72 8.59
C ALA A 150 11.17 3.61 8.08
N ILE A 151 10.98 3.13 6.83
CA ILE A 151 9.67 2.86 6.25
C ILE A 151 8.96 1.73 6.99
N HIS A 152 9.66 0.64 7.33
CA HIS A 152 9.09 -0.47 8.11
C HIS A 152 8.57 0.00 9.47
N GLN A 153 9.33 0.84 10.19
CA GLN A 153 8.88 1.41 11.47
C GLN A 153 7.60 2.25 11.31
N LYS A 154 7.52 3.07 10.25
CA LYS A 154 6.30 3.82 9.95
C LYS A 154 5.15 2.90 9.60
N ASN A 155 5.38 1.93 8.70
CA ASN A 155 4.35 1.01 8.23
C ASN A 155 3.76 0.20 9.38
N TRP A 156 4.57 -0.24 10.35
CA TRP A 156 4.09 -0.93 11.54
C TRP A 156 3.13 -0.06 12.35
N THR A 157 3.51 1.20 12.61
CA THR A 157 2.68 2.15 13.36
C THR A 157 1.37 2.45 12.63
N TRP A 158 1.46 2.72 11.32
CA TRP A 158 0.31 2.97 10.47
C TRP A 158 -0.60 1.76 10.32
N HIS A 159 -0.03 0.55 10.21
CA HIS A 159 -0.78 -0.70 10.16
C HIS A 159 -1.66 -0.86 11.39
N ASN A 160 -1.10 -0.65 12.58
CA ASN A 160 -1.86 -0.77 13.82
C ASN A 160 -2.98 0.27 13.94
N ARG A 161 -2.83 1.44 13.29
CA ARG A 161 -3.88 2.45 13.19
C ARG A 161 -5.11 1.96 12.41
N TYR A 162 -4.89 1.21 11.34
CA TYR A 162 -5.94 0.85 10.37
C TYR A 162 -6.32 -0.64 10.40
N ARG A 163 -5.55 -1.48 11.06
CA ARG A 163 -5.74 -2.92 11.16
C ARG A 163 -5.95 -3.36 12.60
N ALA A 164 -6.83 -2.66 13.30
CA ALA A 164 -7.25 -3.08 14.63
C ALA A 164 -7.82 -4.51 14.58
N THR A 165 -7.47 -5.31 15.58
CA THR A 165 -7.85 -6.72 15.64
C THR A 165 -9.36 -6.94 15.79
N ASP A 166 -10.08 -5.97 16.37
CA ASP A 166 -11.53 -6.02 16.49
C ASP A 166 -12.18 -4.69 16.10
N GLY A 167 -12.53 -4.58 14.82
CA GLY A 167 -13.27 -3.42 14.32
C GLY A 167 -14.64 -3.23 14.95
N ASN A 168 -15.25 -4.29 15.51
CA ASN A 168 -16.52 -4.20 16.19
C ASN A 168 -16.43 -3.43 17.52
N ASP A 169 -15.28 -3.47 18.19
CA ASP A 169 -15.03 -2.67 19.40
C ASP A 169 -14.80 -1.19 19.10
N ILE A 170 -14.30 -0.86 17.87
CA ILE A 170 -13.99 0.51 17.49
C ILE A 170 -15.18 1.20 16.81
N TRP A 171 -15.85 0.52 15.88
CA TRP A 171 -16.85 1.11 14.99
C TRP A 171 -18.22 0.40 15.05
N GLY A 172 -18.24 -0.86 15.51
CA GLY A 172 -19.42 -1.72 15.48
C GLY A 172 -20.26 -1.67 16.76
N GLY A 173 -21.06 -2.72 16.93
CA GLY A 173 -22.06 -2.81 18.03
C GLY A 173 -21.45 -2.72 19.44
N ARG A 174 -20.24 -3.21 19.63
CA ARG A 174 -19.56 -3.16 20.93
C ARG A 174 -18.84 -1.84 21.23
N SER A 175 -18.67 -0.97 20.25
CA SER A 175 -17.97 0.31 20.42
C SER A 175 -18.62 1.23 21.45
N LYS A 176 -19.95 1.13 21.59
CA LYS A 176 -20.75 1.94 22.51
C LYS A 176 -20.98 1.30 23.88
N LEU A 177 -20.49 0.08 24.09
CA LEU A 177 -20.59 -0.57 25.39
C LEU A 177 -19.78 0.21 26.42
N ARG A 178 -20.40 0.40 27.59
CA ARG A 178 -19.82 1.09 28.74
C ARG A 178 -19.71 0.08 29.87
N PHE A 179 -18.53 -0.13 30.38
CA PHE A 179 -18.27 -1.17 31.37
C PHE A 179 -18.01 -0.61 32.78
N VAL A 180 -17.10 0.37 32.88
CA VAL A 180 -16.69 0.96 34.16
C VAL A 180 -16.62 2.46 34.02
N ASP A 181 -17.11 3.20 35.05
CA ASP A 181 -17.13 4.66 35.09
C ASP A 181 -17.62 5.34 33.78
N ASP A 182 -18.61 4.69 33.18
CA ASP A 182 -19.30 5.16 31.97
C ASP A 182 -18.36 5.30 30.73
N GLN A 183 -17.13 4.76 30.81
CA GLN A 183 -16.15 4.80 29.71
C GLN A 183 -16.51 3.76 28.64
N SER A 184 -16.60 4.18 27.37
CA SER A 184 -16.87 3.29 26.25
C SER A 184 -15.57 2.82 25.57
N ASN A 185 -15.64 1.65 24.90
CA ASN A 185 -14.55 1.19 24.05
C ASN A 185 -14.19 2.23 22.97
N ALA A 186 -15.20 2.88 22.38
CA ALA A 186 -14.97 3.88 21.35
C ALA A 186 -14.12 5.05 21.85
N GLU A 187 -14.36 5.54 23.08
CA GLU A 187 -13.58 6.66 23.64
C GLU A 187 -12.11 6.28 23.80
N VAL A 188 -11.81 5.11 24.36
CA VAL A 188 -10.44 4.65 24.57
C VAL A 188 -9.76 4.39 23.25
N LEU A 189 -10.37 3.59 22.36
CA LEU A 189 -9.75 3.15 21.11
C LEU A 189 -9.61 4.29 20.11
N GLN A 190 -10.55 5.24 20.03
CA GLN A 190 -10.40 6.43 19.19
C GLN A 190 -9.24 7.30 19.65
N HIS A 191 -9.03 7.41 20.96
CA HIS A 191 -7.87 8.13 21.50
C HIS A 191 -6.55 7.43 21.14
N GLU A 192 -6.48 6.11 21.28
CA GLU A 192 -5.30 5.32 20.88
C GLU A 192 -5.01 5.42 19.38
N LEU A 193 -6.05 5.41 18.53
CA LEU A 193 -5.89 5.63 17.10
C LEU A 193 -5.30 7.03 16.79
N ALA A 194 -5.73 8.07 17.52
CA ALA A 194 -5.17 9.41 17.37
C ALA A 194 -3.71 9.48 17.82
N MET A 195 -3.33 8.74 18.87
CA MET A 195 -1.92 8.61 19.28
C MET A 195 -1.08 8.01 18.15
N LEU A 196 -1.56 6.93 17.50
CA LEU A 196 -0.88 6.29 16.38
C LEU A 196 -0.74 7.20 15.16
N ASP A 197 -1.72 8.07 14.90
CA ASP A 197 -1.61 9.09 13.83
C ASP A 197 -0.44 10.04 14.09
N VAL A 198 -0.27 10.55 15.32
CA VAL A 198 0.86 11.40 15.69
C VAL A 198 2.20 10.67 15.62
N MET A 199 2.24 9.42 16.11
CA MET A 199 3.43 8.58 16.03
C MET A 199 3.83 8.29 14.58
N THR A 200 2.86 8.05 13.70
CA THR A 200 3.09 7.85 12.26
C THR A 200 3.72 9.10 11.62
N ALA A 201 3.19 10.28 11.92
CA ALA A 201 3.73 11.55 11.44
C ALA A 201 5.16 11.82 11.95
N ASN A 202 5.50 11.40 13.16
CA ASN A 202 6.87 11.51 13.68
C ASN A 202 7.85 10.59 12.92
N ARG A 203 7.39 9.40 12.48
CA ARG A 203 8.18 8.47 11.67
C ARG A 203 8.37 8.93 10.23
N ASP A 204 7.47 9.72 9.68
CA ASP A 204 7.71 10.41 8.41
C ASP A 204 8.95 11.30 8.47
N LYS A 205 9.14 12.02 9.58
CA LYS A 205 10.34 12.86 9.76
C LYS A 205 11.63 12.05 9.74
N LEU A 206 11.61 10.84 10.33
CA LEU A 206 12.75 9.92 10.25
C LEU A 206 13.05 9.53 8.79
N ILE A 207 12.04 9.12 8.01
CA ILE A 207 12.22 8.70 6.62
C ILE A 207 12.88 9.83 5.80
N TRP A 208 12.37 11.06 5.92
CA TRP A 208 12.92 12.21 5.18
C TRP A 208 14.32 12.59 5.64
N ALA A 209 14.63 12.48 6.93
CA ALA A 209 15.96 12.75 7.44
C ALA A 209 16.97 11.71 6.93
N VAL A 210 16.63 10.44 6.99
CA VAL A 210 17.47 9.33 6.50
C VAL A 210 17.67 9.45 4.98
N ALA A 211 16.63 9.78 4.22
CA ALA A 211 16.73 9.99 2.78
C ALA A 211 17.69 11.14 2.41
N GLN A 212 17.87 12.12 3.31
CA GLN A 212 18.81 13.23 3.17
C GLN A 212 20.20 12.93 3.77
N GLY A 213 20.45 11.68 4.20
CA GLY A 213 21.70 11.30 4.87
C GLY A 213 21.89 11.89 6.27
N LYS A 214 20.83 12.38 6.90
CA LYS A 214 20.88 13.00 8.23
C LYS A 214 20.61 11.97 9.33
N LYS A 215 21.31 12.10 10.45
CA LYS A 215 20.96 11.37 11.68
C LYS A 215 19.69 11.97 12.28
N TYR A 216 18.73 11.12 12.66
CA TYR A 216 17.49 11.56 13.28
C TYR A 216 17.08 10.57 14.38
N LYS A 217 16.68 11.11 15.53
CA LYS A 217 16.08 10.34 16.62
C LYS A 217 14.59 10.66 16.66
N ILE A 218 13.74 9.63 16.62
CA ILE A 218 12.30 9.82 16.76
C ILE A 218 12.00 10.51 18.08
N ASN A 219 11.16 11.53 18.02
CA ASN A 219 10.66 12.23 19.19
C ASN A 219 9.12 12.09 19.24
N ASP A 220 8.65 11.29 20.17
CA ASP A 220 7.23 11.04 20.41
C ASP A 220 6.70 11.84 21.63
N SER A 221 7.42 12.87 22.11
CA SER A 221 6.99 13.70 23.23
C SER A 221 5.68 14.48 22.97
N ASN A 222 5.31 14.64 21.71
CA ASN A 222 4.06 15.27 21.28
C ASN A 222 2.89 14.30 21.14
N VAL A 223 3.10 13.00 21.41
CA VAL A 223 2.02 12.02 21.38
C VAL A 223 1.11 12.25 22.59
N PRO A 224 -0.22 12.31 22.41
CA PRO A 224 -1.15 12.42 23.52
C PRO A 224 -0.91 11.32 24.56
N LYS A 225 -1.11 11.64 25.83
CA LYS A 225 -1.01 10.62 26.89
C LYS A 225 -2.15 9.62 26.75
N PRO A 226 -1.93 8.33 27.06
CA PRO A 226 -3.01 7.34 27.07
C PRO A 226 -4.16 7.76 28.00
N ILE A 227 -5.37 7.44 27.61
CA ILE A 227 -6.51 7.56 28.52
C ILE A 227 -6.34 6.52 29.63
N SER A 228 -6.61 6.94 30.88
CA SER A 228 -6.68 6.03 31.99
C SER A 228 -7.86 5.06 31.80
N VAL A 229 -7.58 3.76 31.79
CA VAL A 229 -8.59 2.73 31.64
C VAL A 229 -8.84 2.08 32.98
N ILE A 230 -10.11 2.00 33.38
CA ILE A 230 -10.54 1.33 34.59
C ILE A 230 -10.97 -0.09 34.24
N SER A 231 -10.28 -1.08 34.81
CA SER A 231 -10.58 -2.49 34.59
C SER A 231 -11.71 -2.97 35.50
N ASN A 232 -12.66 -3.73 34.96
CA ASN A 232 -13.67 -4.44 35.73
C ASN A 232 -13.13 -5.74 36.37
N ILE A 233 -11.86 -6.10 36.13
CA ILE A 233 -11.23 -7.27 36.73
C ILE A 233 -10.58 -6.89 38.05
N GLY A 234 -11.22 -7.31 39.16
CA GLY A 234 -10.64 -7.20 40.51
C GLY A 234 -10.54 -5.79 41.09
N GLY A 235 -11.34 -4.83 40.62
CA GLY A 235 -11.44 -3.48 41.24
C GLY A 235 -10.16 -2.67 41.27
N LYS A 236 -9.11 -3.01 40.50
CA LYS A 236 -7.85 -2.28 40.41
C LYS A 236 -7.79 -1.47 39.12
N SER A 237 -7.61 -0.16 39.23
CA SER A 237 -7.26 0.67 38.09
C SER A 237 -5.91 0.22 37.54
N ARG A 238 -5.85 -0.19 36.28
CA ARG A 238 -4.60 -0.37 35.55
C ARG A 238 -4.39 0.87 34.70
N SER A 239 -3.43 1.72 35.07
CA SER A 239 -2.88 2.63 34.08
C SER A 239 -2.27 1.77 32.98
N SER A 240 -2.79 1.87 31.75
CA SER A 240 -2.21 1.16 30.65
C SER A 240 -0.80 1.70 30.40
N ASN A 241 0.22 0.96 30.81
CA ASN A 241 1.59 1.16 30.36
C ASN A 241 1.70 0.68 28.88
N ALA A 242 0.86 1.20 28.01
CA ALA A 242 0.86 0.89 26.57
C ALA A 242 2.13 1.38 25.84
N GLY A 243 3.18 1.70 26.56
CA GLY A 243 4.44 2.15 26.02
C GLY A 243 5.65 1.25 26.33
N LYS A 244 5.48 0.08 26.98
CA LYS A 244 6.62 -0.72 27.42
C LYS A 244 6.71 -2.14 26.89
N GLU A 245 5.77 -2.60 26.11
CA GLU A 245 5.97 -3.88 25.41
C GLU A 245 6.71 -3.61 24.11
N GLY A 246 7.99 -3.92 24.16
CA GLY A 246 8.89 -3.82 23.03
C GLY A 246 8.39 -4.67 21.85
N ASN A 247 8.67 -4.21 20.67
CA ASN A 247 8.46 -4.91 19.41
C ASN A 247 8.99 -6.36 19.52
N PRO A 248 8.15 -7.40 19.48
CA PRO A 248 8.59 -8.79 19.56
C PRO A 248 9.44 -9.25 18.37
N ASN A 249 9.61 -8.42 17.35
CA ASN A 249 10.40 -8.69 16.15
C ASN A 249 11.70 -7.87 16.07
N ALA A 250 12.22 -7.38 17.21
CA ALA A 250 13.54 -6.76 17.28
C ALA A 250 14.58 -7.80 17.75
N SER A 251 14.82 -8.80 16.90
CA SER A 251 16.00 -9.68 16.96
C SER A 251 16.44 -10.01 15.54
#